data_9a8609eb2d3300fb88f192926665ee11
#
_entry.id   9a8609eb2d3300fb88f192926665ee11
#
_cell.length_a   1.000
_cell.length_b   1.000
_cell.length_c   1.000
_cell.angle_alpha   90.00
_cell.angle_beta   90.00
_cell.angle_gamma   90.00
#
_symmetry.space_group_name_H-M   'P 1'
#
loop_
_entity.id
_entity.type
_entity.pdbx_description
1 polymer ?
#
loop_
_entity_poly.entity_id
_entity_poly.type
_entity_poly.pdbx_seq_one_letter_code
_entity_poly.pdbx_strand_id
1 'polypeptide(L)'
;MSAKLKVKDIKKNFGINVVKAGFILGSGLSNAIPLKDKIIIDYNDIDGFNIPSVTGHSGKLVIGTIKKKSFAILSGRTHFYENGKADTMRTPIKILKDLGVEKLVLTNAAGSLRSNIPTGSIMIIKDHINFSGVNPLIGENSEERFVNLTSAYDKDINNMILESGNENNIKIKEGVYAWFSGPSFETPAEIKAIQYLGADVVGMSTVPEVILARYFKIKVAGISVITNMAAGLSSENISHEQTKEIAKLSEKKLSNIIISLLRKI
;
A
#
# COMPACT_ATOMS: atom_id res chain seq x y z
N MET A 1 31.47 -7.05 6.55
CA MET A 1 30.07 -6.77 6.17
C MET A 1 29.90 -7.18 4.72
N SER A 2 28.92 -8.04 4.41
CA SER A 2 28.59 -8.39 3.00
C SER A 2 28.11 -7.15 2.27
N ALA A 3 28.49 -6.98 0.99
CA ALA A 3 28.02 -5.86 0.18
C ALA A 3 26.51 -5.99 -0.05
N LYS A 4 25.76 -4.89 0.16
CA LYS A 4 24.31 -4.88 -0.06
C LYS A 4 23.97 -5.09 -1.55
N LEU A 5 22.88 -5.82 -1.79
CA LEU A 5 22.42 -6.16 -3.13
C LEU A 5 21.86 -4.93 -3.85
N LYS A 6 22.26 -4.74 -5.10
CA LYS A 6 21.62 -3.81 -6.05
C LYS A 6 20.64 -4.58 -6.93
N VAL A 7 19.71 -3.86 -7.58
CA VAL A 7 18.68 -4.50 -8.45
C VAL A 7 19.27 -5.42 -9.51
N LYS A 8 20.40 -5.01 -10.14
CA LYS A 8 21.10 -5.84 -11.13
C LYS A 8 21.55 -7.18 -10.55
N ASP A 9 21.97 -7.16 -9.28
CA ASP A 9 22.44 -8.36 -8.59
C ASP A 9 21.25 -9.26 -8.25
N ILE A 10 20.11 -8.67 -7.84
CA ILE A 10 18.85 -9.39 -7.58
C ILE A 10 18.40 -10.10 -8.87
N LYS A 11 18.34 -9.39 -10.01
CA LYS A 11 17.98 -10.00 -11.30
C LYS A 11 18.91 -11.14 -11.70
N LYS A 12 20.22 -10.90 -11.62
CA LYS A 12 21.25 -11.85 -12.03
C LYS A 12 21.29 -13.08 -11.13
N ASN A 13 21.35 -12.86 -9.82
CA ASN A 13 21.54 -13.94 -8.83
C ASN A 13 20.32 -14.88 -8.74
N PHE A 14 19.14 -14.36 -9.04
CA PHE A 14 17.88 -15.10 -8.90
C PHE A 14 17.19 -15.41 -10.24
N GLY A 15 17.82 -15.09 -11.38
CA GLY A 15 17.27 -15.42 -12.70
C GLY A 15 15.93 -14.74 -13.02
N ILE A 16 15.71 -13.53 -12.47
CA ILE A 16 14.43 -12.83 -12.61
C ILE A 16 14.43 -12.05 -13.94
N ASN A 17 13.55 -12.46 -14.85
CA ASN A 17 13.43 -11.77 -16.16
C ASN A 17 12.51 -10.54 -16.06
N VAL A 18 11.22 -10.74 -15.76
CA VAL A 18 10.21 -9.69 -15.69
C VAL A 18 9.23 -9.97 -14.55
N VAL A 19 8.99 -8.97 -13.72
CA VAL A 19 7.97 -9.01 -12.68
C VAL A 19 6.71 -8.31 -13.20
N LYS A 20 5.58 -9.02 -13.27
CA LYS A 20 4.34 -8.52 -13.89
C LYS A 20 3.65 -7.43 -13.07
N ALA A 21 3.63 -7.60 -11.76
CA ALA A 21 3.08 -6.60 -10.86
C ALA A 21 3.78 -6.63 -9.50
N GLY A 22 3.71 -5.50 -8.79
CA GLY A 22 4.20 -5.34 -7.43
C GLY A 22 3.05 -5.15 -6.44
N PHE A 23 3.30 -5.52 -5.19
CA PHE A 23 2.39 -5.30 -4.07
C PHE A 23 3.16 -4.69 -2.90
N ILE A 24 2.57 -3.72 -2.21
CA ILE A 24 3.06 -3.25 -0.92
C ILE A 24 1.99 -3.58 0.11
N LEU A 25 2.32 -4.49 1.03
CA LEU A 25 1.38 -4.98 2.03
C LEU A 25 1.44 -4.12 3.30
N GLY A 26 0.27 -3.74 3.78
CA GLY A 26 0.10 -3.02 5.04
C GLY A 26 0.22 -3.92 6.27
N SER A 27 0.14 -3.30 7.45
CA SER A 27 0.23 -3.99 8.75
C SER A 27 -0.81 -5.11 8.87
N GLY A 28 -0.37 -6.28 9.34
CA GLY A 28 -1.24 -7.45 9.53
C GLY A 28 -1.62 -8.20 8.25
N LEU A 29 -1.09 -7.83 7.07
CA LEU A 29 -1.48 -8.39 5.77
C LEU A 29 -0.32 -9.14 5.07
N SER A 30 0.77 -9.41 5.78
CA SER A 30 2.02 -9.94 5.19
C SER A 30 1.89 -11.30 4.51
N ASN A 31 0.89 -12.11 4.86
CA ASN A 31 0.66 -13.44 4.32
C ASN A 31 -0.48 -13.51 3.29
N ALA A 32 -1.07 -12.37 2.92
CA ALA A 32 -2.23 -12.31 2.05
C ALA A 32 -2.00 -12.89 0.64
N ILE A 33 -0.74 -13.03 0.19
CA ILE A 33 -0.41 -13.49 -1.17
C ILE A 33 0.41 -14.79 -1.15
N PRO A 34 -0.17 -15.93 -1.53
CA PRO A 34 0.51 -17.23 -1.51
C PRO A 34 1.33 -17.46 -2.79
N LEU A 35 2.47 -16.80 -2.93
CA LEU A 35 3.41 -17.05 -4.03
C LEU A 35 4.05 -18.43 -3.90
N LYS A 36 4.37 -19.07 -5.05
CA LYS A 36 5.22 -20.25 -5.18
C LYS A 36 6.65 -19.84 -5.56
N ASP A 37 7.59 -20.78 -5.42
CA ASP A 37 8.99 -20.60 -5.83
C ASP A 37 9.57 -19.28 -5.31
N LYS A 38 9.42 -19.05 -4.00
CA LYS A 38 9.72 -17.75 -3.36
C LYS A 38 11.20 -17.53 -3.22
N ILE A 39 11.65 -16.35 -3.64
CA ILE A 39 12.91 -15.72 -3.26
C ILE A 39 12.57 -14.69 -2.20
N ILE A 40 13.22 -14.76 -1.05
CA ILE A 40 13.00 -13.86 0.08
C ILE A 40 14.31 -13.13 0.37
N ILE A 41 14.27 -11.81 0.33
CA ILE A 41 15.42 -10.94 0.57
C ILE A 41 15.05 -9.97 1.68
N ASP A 42 15.82 -9.93 2.76
CA ASP A 42 15.62 -8.97 3.84
C ASP A 42 15.96 -7.55 3.37
N TYR A 43 15.23 -6.55 3.84
CA TYR A 43 15.51 -5.14 3.47
C TYR A 43 16.90 -4.71 3.92
N ASN A 44 17.44 -5.29 5.00
CA ASN A 44 18.82 -5.09 5.44
C ASN A 44 19.87 -5.41 4.35
N ASP A 45 19.56 -6.38 3.50
CA ASP A 45 20.47 -6.88 2.47
C ASP A 45 20.34 -6.10 1.16
N ILE A 46 19.42 -5.15 1.06
CA ILE A 46 19.18 -4.35 -0.15
C ILE A 46 19.68 -2.93 0.06
N ASP A 47 20.46 -2.43 -0.90
CA ASP A 47 21.02 -1.08 -0.83
C ASP A 47 19.91 -0.01 -0.88
N GLY A 48 19.97 0.95 0.05
CA GLY A 48 19.03 2.08 0.15
C GLY A 48 17.63 1.74 0.69
N PHE A 49 17.40 0.51 1.20
CA PHE A 49 16.15 0.21 1.92
C PHE A 49 16.23 0.66 3.37
N ASN A 50 15.14 1.27 3.84
CA ASN A 50 14.91 1.51 5.25
C ASN A 50 14.21 0.30 5.88
N ILE A 51 14.56 0.00 7.13
CA ILE A 51 13.94 -1.07 7.89
C ILE A 51 12.72 -0.50 8.58
N PRO A 52 11.52 -1.07 8.37
CA PRO A 52 10.35 -0.64 9.11
C PRO A 52 10.52 -0.89 10.61
N SER A 53 10.20 0.11 11.44
CA SER A 53 10.19 -0.03 12.90
C SER A 53 8.82 -0.46 13.44
N VAL A 54 7.78 -0.36 12.62
CA VAL A 54 6.40 -0.66 13.01
C VAL A 54 6.17 -2.17 13.07
N THR A 55 5.67 -2.64 14.21
CA THR A 55 5.29 -4.05 14.42
C THR A 55 4.21 -4.48 13.42
N GLY A 56 4.42 -5.62 12.76
CA GLY A 56 3.52 -6.12 11.70
C GLY A 56 4.05 -5.92 10.28
N HIS A 57 5.20 -5.26 10.13
CA HIS A 57 5.97 -5.19 8.89
C HIS A 57 7.19 -6.09 8.96
N SER A 58 7.27 -7.10 8.08
CA SER A 58 8.37 -8.08 8.14
C SER A 58 9.67 -7.58 7.50
N GLY A 59 9.64 -6.47 6.75
CA GLY A 59 10.81 -5.88 6.12
C GLY A 59 11.47 -6.79 5.07
N LYS A 60 10.67 -7.44 4.22
CA LYS A 60 11.14 -8.39 3.22
C LYS A 60 10.63 -8.08 1.83
N LEU A 61 11.51 -8.16 0.84
CA LEU A 61 11.14 -8.27 -0.57
C LEU A 61 10.97 -9.75 -0.89
N VAL A 62 9.76 -10.14 -1.28
CA VAL A 62 9.43 -11.50 -1.70
C VAL A 62 9.12 -11.49 -3.18
N ILE A 63 9.85 -12.28 -3.97
CA ILE A 63 9.58 -12.48 -5.40
C ILE A 63 9.20 -13.95 -5.59
N GLY A 64 8.14 -14.20 -6.32
CA GLY A 64 7.69 -15.57 -6.55
C GLY A 64 6.68 -15.65 -7.68
N THR A 65 6.13 -16.83 -7.91
CA THR A 65 5.28 -17.12 -9.07
C THR A 65 3.86 -17.49 -8.70
N ILE A 66 2.92 -17.10 -9.55
CA ILE A 66 1.56 -17.65 -9.64
C ILE A 66 1.26 -17.91 -11.12
N LYS A 67 0.85 -19.14 -11.48
CA LYS A 67 0.59 -19.52 -12.86
C LYS A 67 1.71 -19.11 -13.84
N LYS A 68 2.97 -19.36 -13.46
CA LYS A 68 4.17 -19.04 -14.23
C LYS A 68 4.43 -17.53 -14.48
N LYS A 69 3.63 -16.62 -13.90
CA LYS A 69 3.91 -15.17 -13.90
C LYS A 69 4.63 -14.81 -12.60
N SER A 70 5.64 -13.94 -12.69
CA SER A 70 6.41 -13.46 -11.53
C SER A 70 5.78 -12.21 -10.94
N PHE A 71 5.75 -12.14 -9.60
CA PHE A 71 5.22 -11.02 -8.81
C PHE A 71 6.22 -10.65 -7.71
N ALA A 72 6.26 -9.39 -7.34
CA ALA A 72 7.07 -8.90 -6.22
C ALA A 72 6.18 -8.35 -5.10
N ILE A 73 6.52 -8.66 -3.87
CA ILE A 73 5.81 -8.20 -2.68
C ILE A 73 6.81 -7.49 -1.77
N LEU A 74 6.54 -6.25 -1.43
CA LEU A 74 7.14 -5.58 -0.29
C LEU A 74 6.29 -5.92 0.95
N SER A 75 6.79 -6.79 1.81
CA SER A 75 6.12 -7.21 3.04
C SER A 75 6.36 -6.17 4.15
N GLY A 76 5.70 -5.04 4.02
CA GLY A 76 5.84 -3.88 4.89
C GLY A 76 6.38 -2.66 4.18
N ARG A 77 6.27 -1.52 4.85
CA ARG A 77 6.71 -0.21 4.42
C ARG A 77 7.27 0.59 5.59
N THR A 78 8.07 1.60 5.28
CA THR A 78 8.45 2.63 6.24
C THR A 78 7.50 3.80 6.08
N HIS A 79 6.95 4.33 7.19
CA HIS A 79 6.02 5.45 7.19
C HIS A 79 6.74 6.78 7.41
N PHE A 80 6.08 7.86 6.99
CA PHE A 80 6.55 9.21 7.22
C PHE A 80 6.87 9.49 8.70
N TYR A 81 6.00 9.05 9.62
CA TYR A 81 6.19 9.28 11.06
C TYR A 81 7.37 8.52 11.69
N GLU A 82 7.98 7.56 10.98
CA GLU A 82 9.13 6.83 11.51
C GLU A 82 10.44 7.63 11.41
N ASN A 83 10.55 8.54 10.43
CA ASN A 83 11.79 9.28 10.19
C ASN A 83 11.59 10.71 9.67
N GLY A 84 10.34 11.19 9.53
CA GLY A 84 10.00 12.52 9.02
C GLY A 84 10.26 12.71 7.53
N LYS A 85 10.51 11.65 6.75
CA LYS A 85 10.81 11.72 5.32
C LYS A 85 9.66 11.16 4.49
N ALA A 86 9.03 12.01 3.68
CA ALA A 86 7.94 11.58 2.81
C ALA A 86 8.43 10.66 1.67
N ASP A 87 9.70 10.75 1.29
CA ASP A 87 10.32 9.96 0.23
C ASP A 87 10.93 8.62 0.71
N THR A 88 10.68 8.22 1.96
CA THR A 88 11.26 7.01 2.56
C THR A 88 11.02 5.73 1.74
N MET A 89 9.95 5.69 0.93
CA MET A 89 9.62 4.57 0.03
C MET A 89 10.13 4.76 -1.41
N ARG A 90 10.93 5.80 -1.69
CA ARG A 90 11.46 6.07 -3.04
C ARG A 90 12.29 4.90 -3.58
N THR A 91 13.29 4.47 -2.83
CA THR A 91 14.17 3.35 -3.25
C THR A 91 13.40 2.04 -3.39
N PRO A 92 12.55 1.60 -2.45
CA PRO A 92 11.71 0.43 -2.62
C PRO A 92 10.86 0.44 -3.91
N ILE A 93 10.20 1.56 -4.22
CA ILE A 93 9.35 1.67 -5.42
C ILE A 93 10.20 1.72 -6.69
N LYS A 94 11.36 2.42 -6.65
CA LYS A 94 12.29 2.41 -7.76
C LYS A 94 12.79 1.00 -8.08
N ILE A 95 13.10 0.21 -7.06
CA ILE A 95 13.52 -1.19 -7.23
C ILE A 95 12.41 -2.02 -7.87
N LEU A 96 11.16 -1.86 -7.47
CA LEU A 96 10.03 -2.51 -8.15
C LEU A 96 9.99 -2.11 -9.63
N LYS A 97 10.16 -0.83 -9.96
CA LYS A 97 10.22 -0.35 -11.35
C LYS A 97 11.38 -1.02 -12.12
N ASP A 98 12.55 -1.04 -11.53
CA ASP A 98 13.75 -1.62 -12.15
C ASP A 98 13.64 -3.15 -12.33
N LEU A 99 12.85 -3.84 -11.49
CA LEU A 99 12.48 -5.25 -11.67
C LEU A 99 11.48 -5.47 -12.83
N GLY A 100 10.90 -4.40 -13.38
CA GLY A 100 9.96 -4.45 -14.49
C GLY A 100 8.49 -4.28 -14.10
N VAL A 101 8.21 -3.91 -12.85
CA VAL A 101 6.84 -3.68 -12.38
C VAL A 101 6.21 -2.48 -13.10
N GLU A 102 5.09 -2.72 -13.75
CA GLU A 102 4.25 -1.70 -14.41
C GLU A 102 2.95 -1.42 -13.67
N LYS A 103 2.50 -2.36 -12.84
CA LYS A 103 1.29 -2.27 -12.03
C LYS A 103 1.64 -2.49 -10.57
N LEU A 104 1.23 -1.57 -9.69
CA LEU A 104 1.48 -1.63 -8.25
C LEU A 104 0.16 -1.57 -7.49
N VAL A 105 -0.06 -2.52 -6.59
CA VAL A 105 -1.21 -2.52 -5.69
C VAL A 105 -0.73 -2.28 -4.27
N LEU A 106 -1.25 -1.23 -3.65
CA LEU A 106 -0.97 -0.85 -2.27
C LEU A 106 -2.09 -1.35 -1.38
N THR A 107 -1.76 -1.90 -0.22
CA THR A 107 -2.77 -2.19 0.81
C THR A 107 -2.47 -1.41 2.08
N ASN A 108 -3.50 -1.00 2.80
CA ASN A 108 -3.38 -0.32 4.08
C ASN A 108 -4.53 -0.69 5.03
N ALA A 109 -4.34 -0.39 6.31
CA ALA A 109 -5.42 -0.27 7.29
C ALA A 109 -5.89 1.18 7.31
N ALA A 110 -7.20 1.41 7.48
CA ALA A 110 -7.78 2.73 7.51
C ALA A 110 -8.97 2.83 8.50
N GLY A 111 -9.13 4.00 9.09
CA GLY A 111 -10.31 4.37 9.89
C GLY A 111 -11.42 4.90 8.98
N SER A 112 -12.65 4.41 9.15
CA SER A 112 -13.79 4.85 8.35
C SER A 112 -14.45 6.11 8.90
N LEU A 113 -14.80 7.01 7.99
CA LEU A 113 -15.59 8.21 8.23
C LEU A 113 -17.09 8.01 7.90
N ARG A 114 -17.46 6.82 7.41
CA ARG A 114 -18.77 6.53 6.83
C ARG A 114 -19.42 5.31 7.50
N SER A 115 -20.63 5.46 8.00
CA SER A 115 -21.40 4.35 8.58
C SER A 115 -21.70 3.21 7.59
N ASN A 116 -21.82 3.53 6.29
CA ASN A 116 -22.02 2.55 5.22
C ASN A 116 -20.73 1.86 4.73
N ILE A 117 -19.60 2.18 5.34
CA ILE A 117 -18.29 1.51 5.16
C ILE A 117 -17.79 1.06 6.54
N PRO A 118 -18.45 0.08 7.20
CA PRO A 118 -18.12 -0.31 8.56
C PRO A 118 -16.82 -1.07 8.67
N THR A 119 -16.32 -1.25 9.90
CA THR A 119 -15.18 -2.10 10.25
C THR A 119 -15.30 -3.48 9.61
N GLY A 120 -14.19 -4.01 9.06
CA GLY A 120 -14.14 -5.26 8.30
C GLY A 120 -14.52 -5.12 6.82
N SER A 121 -14.86 -3.91 6.35
CA SER A 121 -15.07 -3.62 4.93
C SER A 121 -13.74 -3.57 4.17
N ILE A 122 -13.81 -3.88 2.87
CA ILE A 122 -12.73 -3.62 1.90
C ILE A 122 -13.17 -2.44 1.03
N MET A 123 -12.28 -1.46 0.84
CA MET A 123 -12.52 -0.28 0.01
C MET A 123 -11.39 -0.08 -0.99
N ILE A 124 -11.74 0.19 -2.24
CA ILE A 124 -10.80 0.69 -3.26
C ILE A 124 -10.66 2.20 -3.10
N ILE A 125 -9.45 2.68 -3.14
CA ILE A 125 -9.14 4.10 -3.18
C ILE A 125 -9.32 4.58 -4.62
N LYS A 126 -10.30 5.47 -4.84
CA LYS A 126 -10.53 6.11 -6.13
C LYS A 126 -9.80 7.44 -6.27
N ASP A 127 -9.56 8.11 -5.14
CA ASP A 127 -8.84 9.38 -5.05
C ASP A 127 -8.31 9.59 -3.62
N HIS A 128 -7.49 10.62 -3.42
CA HIS A 128 -6.97 10.93 -2.10
C HIS A 128 -6.90 12.42 -1.80
N ILE A 129 -6.89 12.73 -0.50
CA ILE A 129 -6.56 14.06 0.03
C ILE A 129 -5.23 13.93 0.78
N ASN A 130 -4.20 14.64 0.33
CA ASN A 130 -2.93 14.78 1.03
C ASN A 130 -3.08 15.85 2.13
N PHE A 131 -3.63 15.46 3.28
CA PHE A 131 -3.87 16.39 4.39
C PHE A 131 -2.60 16.67 5.21
N SER A 132 -1.59 15.81 5.16
CA SER A 132 -0.30 16.03 5.82
C SER A 132 0.50 17.20 5.21
N GLY A 133 0.20 17.60 3.97
CA GLY A 133 0.84 18.71 3.28
C GLY A 133 2.26 18.44 2.78
N VAL A 134 2.88 17.31 3.12
CA VAL A 134 4.22 16.96 2.63
C VAL A 134 4.16 16.18 1.31
N ASN A 135 5.21 16.30 0.48
CA ASN A 135 5.26 15.65 -0.82
C ASN A 135 6.62 14.96 -1.01
N PRO A 136 6.66 13.67 -1.40
CA PRO A 136 7.91 12.92 -1.54
C PRO A 136 8.80 13.39 -2.71
N LEU A 137 8.33 14.32 -3.54
CA LEU A 137 9.08 14.91 -4.64
C LEU A 137 9.68 16.28 -4.32
N ILE A 138 9.48 16.81 -3.10
CA ILE A 138 10.16 18.03 -2.65
C ILE A 138 11.67 17.80 -2.69
N GLY A 139 12.40 18.73 -3.31
CA GLY A 139 13.85 18.63 -3.53
C GLY A 139 14.28 17.82 -4.77
N GLU A 140 13.33 17.23 -5.52
CA GLU A 140 13.63 16.61 -6.81
C GLU A 140 13.96 17.70 -7.86
N ASN A 141 15.05 17.51 -8.61
CA ASN A 141 15.51 18.49 -9.59
C ASN A 141 14.98 18.25 -11.02
N SER A 142 14.48 17.05 -11.29
CA SER A 142 13.94 16.69 -12.61
C SER A 142 12.60 17.39 -12.87
N GLU A 143 12.36 17.85 -14.10
CA GLU A 143 11.05 18.36 -14.53
C GLU A 143 9.93 17.30 -14.44
N GLU A 144 10.28 16.03 -14.41
CA GLU A 144 9.33 14.92 -14.18
C GLU A 144 8.68 14.95 -12.80
N ARG A 145 9.20 15.78 -11.84
CA ARG A 145 8.58 15.99 -10.50
C ARG A 145 7.16 16.55 -10.56
N PHE A 146 6.79 17.24 -11.63
CA PHE A 146 5.43 17.77 -11.83
C PHE A 146 4.48 16.66 -12.31
N VAL A 147 4.23 15.69 -11.43
CA VAL A 147 3.42 14.51 -11.72
C VAL A 147 1.94 14.88 -11.80
N ASN A 148 1.29 14.49 -12.91
CA ASN A 148 -0.16 14.63 -13.02
C ASN A 148 -0.87 13.54 -12.19
N LEU A 149 -1.66 13.97 -11.20
CA LEU A 149 -2.43 13.12 -10.31
C LEU A 149 -3.95 13.15 -10.57
N THR A 150 -4.42 13.79 -11.65
CA THR A 150 -5.86 13.82 -12.01
C THR A 150 -6.47 12.41 -12.10
N SER A 151 -5.68 11.44 -12.51
CA SER A 151 -6.02 10.02 -12.49
C SER A 151 -4.90 9.26 -11.76
N ALA A 152 -4.72 9.57 -10.47
CA ALA A 152 -3.66 8.99 -9.67
C ALA A 152 -3.79 7.46 -9.58
N TYR A 153 -5.02 6.98 -9.40
CA TYR A 153 -5.36 5.56 -9.32
C TYR A 153 -5.84 5.04 -10.67
N ASP A 154 -5.28 3.92 -11.10
CA ASP A 154 -5.57 3.32 -12.42
C ASP A 154 -6.94 2.65 -12.43
N LYS A 155 -7.81 3.10 -13.33
CA LYS A 155 -9.20 2.63 -13.44
C LYS A 155 -9.28 1.16 -13.84
N ASP A 156 -8.38 0.69 -14.71
CA ASP A 156 -8.41 -0.70 -15.18
C ASP A 156 -8.07 -1.65 -14.03
N ILE A 157 -7.06 -1.30 -13.21
CA ILE A 157 -6.70 -2.10 -12.03
C ILE A 157 -7.84 -2.07 -11.00
N ASN A 158 -8.46 -0.91 -10.76
CA ASN A 158 -9.61 -0.79 -9.86
C ASN A 158 -10.77 -1.65 -10.32
N ASN A 159 -11.10 -1.66 -11.62
CA ASN A 159 -12.15 -2.52 -12.18
C ASN A 159 -11.82 -4.01 -11.99
N MET A 160 -10.58 -4.43 -12.25
CA MET A 160 -10.15 -5.82 -12.00
C MET A 160 -10.29 -6.21 -10.52
N ILE A 161 -10.04 -5.27 -9.58
CA ILE A 161 -10.23 -5.51 -8.15
C ILE A 161 -11.71 -5.65 -7.81
N LEU A 162 -12.59 -4.79 -8.36
CA LEU A 162 -14.05 -4.88 -8.17
C LEU A 162 -14.61 -6.22 -8.68
N GLU A 163 -14.22 -6.62 -9.89
CA GLU A 163 -14.57 -7.91 -10.45
C GLU A 163 -14.08 -9.07 -9.58
N SER A 164 -12.84 -8.98 -9.08
CA SER A 164 -12.26 -9.98 -8.18
C SER A 164 -13.03 -10.09 -6.86
N GLY A 165 -13.56 -8.97 -6.35
CA GLY A 165 -14.47 -8.96 -5.22
C GLY A 165 -15.77 -9.70 -5.51
N ASN A 166 -16.40 -9.38 -6.65
CA ASN A 166 -17.66 -10.01 -7.07
C ASN A 166 -17.52 -11.53 -7.26
N GLU A 167 -16.44 -11.99 -7.88
CA GLU A 167 -16.12 -13.42 -8.06
C GLU A 167 -16.02 -14.17 -6.72
N ASN A 168 -15.67 -13.48 -5.65
CA ASN A 168 -15.53 -14.04 -4.30
C ASN A 168 -16.70 -13.72 -3.37
N ASN A 169 -17.80 -13.15 -3.87
CA ASN A 169 -18.94 -12.65 -3.08
C ASN A 169 -18.54 -11.65 -2.00
N ILE A 170 -17.51 -10.84 -2.25
CA ILE A 170 -17.03 -9.80 -1.37
C ILE A 170 -17.45 -8.44 -1.95
N LYS A 171 -18.34 -7.74 -1.23
CA LYS A 171 -18.75 -6.39 -1.61
C LYS A 171 -17.61 -5.41 -1.30
N ILE A 172 -17.01 -4.85 -2.34
CA ILE A 172 -15.98 -3.82 -2.24
C ILE A 172 -16.63 -2.44 -2.31
N LYS A 173 -16.21 -1.54 -1.45
CA LYS A 173 -16.59 -0.12 -1.46
C LYS A 173 -15.57 0.69 -2.26
N GLU A 174 -15.96 1.90 -2.65
CA GLU A 174 -15.06 2.87 -3.28
C GLU A 174 -15.12 4.19 -2.52
N GLY A 175 -13.98 4.86 -2.40
CA GLY A 175 -13.95 6.09 -1.63
C GLY A 175 -12.67 6.89 -1.76
N VAL A 176 -12.67 8.05 -1.11
CA VAL A 176 -11.54 8.98 -1.01
C VAL A 176 -10.77 8.72 0.28
N TYR A 177 -9.47 8.54 0.16
CA TYR A 177 -8.56 8.32 1.29
C TYR A 177 -7.89 9.63 1.70
N ALA A 178 -7.94 10.00 2.98
CA ALA A 178 -7.17 11.12 3.50
C ALA A 178 -5.91 10.62 4.20
N TRP A 179 -4.76 11.22 3.83
CA TRP A 179 -3.49 10.92 4.47
C TRP A 179 -3.15 11.95 5.55
N PHE A 180 -3.08 11.48 6.79
CA PHE A 180 -2.54 12.18 7.94
C PHE A 180 -1.10 11.72 8.22
N SER A 181 -0.27 12.61 8.75
CA SER A 181 1.14 12.31 9.04
C SER A 181 1.32 11.18 10.07
N GLY A 182 0.45 11.10 11.08
CA GLY A 182 0.68 10.29 12.27
C GLY A 182 1.83 10.85 13.14
N PRO A 183 2.33 10.12 14.16
CA PRO A 183 1.88 8.79 14.60
C PRO A 183 0.63 8.80 15.50
N SER A 184 0.18 9.97 16.00
CA SER A 184 -1.07 10.07 16.74
C SER A 184 -2.27 9.81 15.85
N PHE A 185 -3.31 9.16 16.38
CA PHE A 185 -4.62 9.15 15.72
C PHE A 185 -5.20 10.55 15.72
N GLU A 186 -6.11 10.79 14.78
CA GLU A 186 -6.78 12.05 14.59
C GLU A 186 -7.71 12.37 15.78
N THR A 187 -7.91 13.64 16.06
CA THR A 187 -8.93 14.11 17.00
C THR A 187 -10.33 14.06 16.37
N PRO A 188 -11.42 14.02 17.16
CA PRO A 188 -12.78 14.13 16.61
C PRO A 188 -13.01 15.40 15.78
N ALA A 189 -12.34 16.51 16.11
CA ALA A 189 -12.43 17.75 15.35
C ALA A 189 -11.75 17.65 13.97
N GLU A 190 -10.57 17.01 13.89
CA GLU A 190 -9.87 16.72 12.63
C GLU A 190 -10.71 15.78 11.76
N ILE A 191 -11.31 14.74 12.36
CA ILE A 191 -12.19 13.81 11.64
C ILE A 191 -13.42 14.54 11.07
N LYS A 192 -14.05 15.43 11.84
CA LYS A 192 -15.16 16.24 11.34
C LYS A 192 -14.72 17.17 10.19
N ALA A 193 -13.55 17.79 10.30
CA ALA A 193 -13.03 18.68 9.26
C ALA A 193 -12.76 17.91 7.96
N ILE A 194 -12.10 16.75 8.04
CA ILE A 194 -11.76 15.98 6.83
C ILE A 194 -12.99 15.32 6.16
N GLN A 195 -14.05 15.04 6.94
CA GLN A 195 -15.34 14.63 6.38
C GLN A 195 -15.95 15.74 5.50
N TYR A 196 -15.91 17.00 5.96
CA TYR A 196 -16.39 18.14 5.16
C TYR A 196 -15.58 18.35 3.88
N LEU A 197 -14.30 17.98 3.89
CA LEU A 197 -13.44 18.00 2.69
C LEU A 197 -13.70 16.82 1.73
N GLY A 198 -14.57 15.89 2.10
CA GLY A 198 -15.02 14.80 1.22
C GLY A 198 -14.25 13.49 1.36
N ALA A 199 -13.47 13.29 2.42
CA ALA A 199 -12.85 11.99 2.69
C ALA A 199 -13.87 10.96 3.16
N ASP A 200 -13.64 9.70 2.78
CA ASP A 200 -14.41 8.53 3.21
C ASP A 200 -13.67 7.70 4.27
N VAL A 201 -12.34 7.70 4.23
CA VAL A 201 -11.47 7.01 5.18
C VAL A 201 -10.20 7.80 5.45
N VAL A 202 -9.55 7.52 6.59
CA VAL A 202 -8.27 8.14 6.99
C VAL A 202 -7.20 7.09 7.27
N GLY A 203 -5.94 7.47 7.09
CA GLY A 203 -4.79 6.66 7.49
C GLY A 203 -3.47 7.40 7.30
N MET A 204 -2.37 6.73 7.64
CA MET A 204 -1.05 7.35 7.82
C MET A 204 -0.01 6.87 6.79
N SER A 205 -0.44 6.39 5.61
CA SER A 205 0.44 5.80 4.57
C SER A 205 -0.09 6.05 3.17
N THR A 206 0.43 5.33 2.18
CA THR A 206 -0.15 5.12 0.84
C THR A 206 0.01 6.31 -0.12
N VAL A 207 -0.34 7.54 0.27
CA VAL A 207 -0.27 8.70 -0.63
C VAL A 207 1.16 9.01 -1.09
N PRO A 208 2.19 8.99 -0.25
CA PRO A 208 3.57 9.14 -0.71
C PRO A 208 3.97 8.07 -1.74
N GLU A 209 3.57 6.81 -1.51
CA GLU A 209 3.85 5.71 -2.43
C GLU A 209 3.10 5.87 -3.77
N VAL A 210 1.87 6.39 -3.75
CA VAL A 210 1.12 6.69 -4.98
C VAL A 210 1.84 7.78 -5.79
N ILE A 211 2.26 8.87 -5.16
CA ILE A 211 2.99 9.95 -5.82
C ILE A 211 4.30 9.43 -6.44
N LEU A 212 5.07 8.63 -5.67
CA LEU A 212 6.31 8.03 -6.14
C LEU A 212 6.07 7.02 -7.27
N ALA A 213 5.03 6.18 -7.18
CA ALA A 213 4.69 5.24 -8.25
C ALA A 213 4.35 5.97 -9.54
N ARG A 214 3.56 7.04 -9.47
CA ARG A 214 3.24 7.88 -10.63
C ARG A 214 4.47 8.59 -11.20
N TYR A 215 5.36 9.08 -10.35
CA TYR A 215 6.65 9.64 -10.77
C TYR A 215 7.48 8.62 -11.56
N PHE A 216 7.55 7.36 -11.13
CA PHE A 216 8.22 6.27 -11.83
C PHE A 216 7.39 5.66 -12.97
N LYS A 217 6.25 6.29 -13.35
CA LYS A 217 5.38 5.83 -14.45
C LYS A 217 4.86 4.40 -14.21
N ILE A 218 4.53 4.08 -12.96
CA ILE A 218 3.88 2.84 -12.57
C ILE A 218 2.37 3.12 -12.41
N LYS A 219 1.52 2.29 -12.99
CA LYS A 219 0.08 2.28 -12.74
C LYS A 219 -0.18 1.80 -11.32
N VAL A 220 -1.01 2.50 -10.55
CA VAL A 220 -1.19 2.19 -9.13
C VAL A 220 -2.66 2.09 -8.75
N ALA A 221 -2.97 1.15 -7.86
CA ALA A 221 -4.26 1.02 -7.18
C ALA A 221 -4.03 0.90 -5.67
N GLY A 222 -5.01 1.31 -4.87
CA GLY A 222 -4.98 1.22 -3.42
C GLY A 222 -6.19 0.47 -2.88
N ILE A 223 -5.98 -0.41 -1.92
CA ILE A 223 -7.02 -1.15 -1.20
C ILE A 223 -6.88 -0.84 0.29
N SER A 224 -7.92 -0.27 0.88
CA SER A 224 -8.02 -0.06 2.32
C SER A 224 -8.82 -1.19 2.97
N VAL A 225 -8.26 -1.78 4.02
CA VAL A 225 -8.98 -2.63 4.97
C VAL A 225 -9.45 -1.73 6.09
N ILE A 226 -10.76 -1.67 6.31
CA ILE A 226 -11.33 -0.83 7.35
C ILE A 226 -11.20 -1.52 8.70
N THR A 227 -10.40 -0.94 9.57
CA THR A 227 -10.03 -1.55 10.87
C THR A 227 -10.77 -0.97 12.06
N ASN A 228 -11.29 0.22 11.92
CA ASN A 228 -12.02 0.94 12.96
C ASN A 228 -12.91 2.03 12.35
N MET A 229 -13.86 2.52 13.10
CA MET A 229 -14.46 3.82 12.84
C MET A 229 -13.50 4.91 13.34
N ALA A 230 -13.38 6.01 12.61
CA ALA A 230 -12.49 7.09 12.99
C ALA A 230 -12.89 7.77 14.30
N ALA A 231 -11.98 8.54 14.90
CA ALA A 231 -12.17 9.14 16.23
C ALA A 231 -13.48 9.96 16.35
N GLY A 232 -14.21 9.70 17.42
CA GLY A 232 -15.50 10.35 17.70
C GLY A 232 -16.70 9.80 16.93
N LEU A 233 -16.53 8.78 16.08
CA LEU A 233 -17.62 8.15 15.31
C LEU A 233 -18.08 6.81 15.89
N SER A 234 -17.45 6.32 16.93
CA SER A 234 -17.88 5.19 17.76
C SER A 234 -17.48 5.41 19.21
N SER A 235 -18.03 4.61 20.11
CA SER A 235 -17.66 4.60 21.54
C SER A 235 -16.38 3.80 21.81
N GLU A 236 -15.82 3.12 20.81
CA GLU A 236 -14.62 2.30 20.96
C GLU A 236 -13.35 3.16 20.98
N ASN A 237 -12.42 2.82 21.88
CA ASN A 237 -11.09 3.41 21.89
C ASN A 237 -10.26 2.83 20.75
N ILE A 238 -9.75 3.71 19.88
CA ILE A 238 -8.90 3.31 18.78
C ILE A 238 -7.50 2.95 19.31
N SER A 239 -7.00 1.76 18.94
CA SER A 239 -5.64 1.33 19.27
C SER A 239 -4.96 0.68 18.07
N HIS A 240 -3.63 0.70 18.07
CA HIS A 240 -2.84 0.03 17.04
C HIS A 240 -2.99 -1.50 17.10
N GLU A 241 -3.22 -2.07 18.28
CA GLU A 241 -3.47 -3.51 18.47
C GLU A 241 -4.77 -3.94 17.84
N GLN A 242 -5.87 -3.24 18.15
CA GLN A 242 -7.18 -3.47 17.53
C GLN A 242 -7.11 -3.36 16.00
N THR A 243 -6.40 -2.35 15.49
CA THR A 243 -6.18 -2.18 14.05
C THR A 243 -5.55 -3.42 13.42
N LYS A 244 -4.53 -4.02 14.06
CA LYS A 244 -3.86 -5.23 13.57
C LYS A 244 -4.77 -6.47 13.63
N GLU A 245 -5.53 -6.63 14.69
CA GLU A 245 -6.45 -7.76 14.85
C GLU A 245 -7.51 -7.77 13.74
N ILE A 246 -8.17 -6.65 13.51
CA ILE A 246 -9.18 -6.52 12.46
C ILE A 246 -8.56 -6.69 11.07
N ALA A 247 -7.36 -6.13 10.83
CA ALA A 247 -6.64 -6.36 9.59
C ALA A 247 -6.37 -7.85 9.35
N LYS A 248 -5.93 -8.57 10.39
CA LYS A 248 -5.68 -10.02 10.34
C LYS A 248 -6.98 -10.82 10.08
N LEU A 249 -8.10 -10.46 10.71
CA LEU A 249 -9.40 -11.07 10.45
C LEU A 249 -9.85 -10.86 8.99
N SER A 250 -9.48 -9.74 8.39
CA SER A 250 -9.80 -9.39 7.00
C SER A 250 -8.81 -9.98 5.99
N GLU A 251 -7.69 -10.56 6.45
CA GLU A 251 -6.61 -11.09 5.58
C GLU A 251 -7.14 -12.13 4.57
N LYS A 252 -8.02 -13.03 4.99
CA LYS A 252 -8.60 -14.05 4.11
C LYS A 252 -9.44 -13.44 2.98
N LYS A 253 -10.25 -12.41 3.29
CA LYS A 253 -11.04 -11.69 2.28
C LYS A 253 -10.12 -11.00 1.27
N LEU A 254 -9.11 -10.29 1.76
CA LEU A 254 -8.13 -9.60 0.92
C LEU A 254 -7.33 -10.60 0.07
N SER A 255 -6.89 -11.71 0.65
CA SER A 255 -6.18 -12.78 -0.06
C SER A 255 -6.99 -13.32 -1.24
N ASN A 256 -8.27 -13.60 -1.05
CA ASN A 256 -9.15 -14.08 -2.13
C ASN A 256 -9.26 -13.07 -3.27
N ILE A 257 -9.43 -11.77 -2.94
CA ILE A 257 -9.46 -10.69 -3.94
C ILE A 257 -8.13 -10.65 -4.71
N ILE A 258 -6.99 -10.65 -4.00
CA ILE A 258 -5.66 -10.55 -4.64
C ILE A 258 -5.37 -11.78 -5.50
N ILE A 259 -5.69 -12.99 -5.05
CA ILE A 259 -5.50 -14.21 -5.84
C ILE A 259 -6.33 -14.17 -7.14
N SER A 260 -7.56 -13.66 -7.07
CA SER A 260 -8.40 -13.48 -8.26
C SER A 260 -7.81 -12.39 -9.18
N LEU A 261 -7.38 -11.25 -8.63
CA LEU A 261 -6.71 -10.18 -9.37
C LEU A 261 -5.44 -10.66 -10.08
N LEU A 262 -4.60 -11.47 -9.43
CA LEU A 262 -3.35 -12.00 -9.99
C LEU A 262 -3.58 -12.93 -11.21
N ARG A 263 -4.79 -13.45 -11.37
CA ARG A 263 -5.17 -14.24 -12.57
C ARG A 263 -5.49 -13.34 -13.76
N LYS A 264 -5.89 -12.09 -13.51
CA LYS A 264 -6.27 -11.10 -14.52
C LYS A 264 -5.07 -10.22 -14.98
N ILE A 265 -4.09 -9.98 -14.10
CA ILE A 265 -2.82 -9.31 -14.42
C ILE A 265 -1.90 -10.26 -15.21
#